data_5d31454c422442d8b934a08f8c163c1b
#
_entry.id   5d31454c422442d8b934a08f8c163c1b
#
_cell.length_a   1.000
_cell.length_b   1.000
_cell.length_c   1.000
_cell.angle_alpha   90.00
_cell.angle_beta   90.00
_cell.angle_gamma   90.00
#
_symmetry.space_group_name_H-M   'P 1'
#
loop_
_entity.id
_entity.type
_entity.pdbx_description
1 polymer ?
#
loop_
_entity_poly.entity_id
_entity_poly.type
_entity_poly.pdbx_seq_one_letter_code
_entity_poly.pdbx_strand_id
1 'polypeptide(L)'
;PVHLSLAFNPSHLEIVNPVVEGSCRARMVRRGDRNGDHVLPVLVHGDAAFAGQGVVMETLNLAQTRGYGTRGTVHIVINNQIGFTTSDPRDTRSTIYCTDVVKMIEAPVFHVNGDDAEAVVYATQLALEFRQRFRKDVVVDIVCFRRLGHNEQDTPAMTQPMMYKKIAAHPGTRKLYADRLVAQEVIKESDAEAMVAGYRKARSEERRVG
;
A
#
# COMPACT_ATOMS: atom_id res chain seq x y z
N PRO A 1 -1.89 -9.86 -20.82
CA PRO A 1 -1.65 -10.42 -19.49
C PRO A 1 -0.42 -9.79 -18.87
N VAL A 2 -0.47 -9.50 -17.55
CA VAL A 2 0.63 -8.95 -16.77
C VAL A 2 1.18 -10.07 -15.89
N HIS A 3 2.50 -10.27 -15.91
CA HIS A 3 3.15 -11.23 -15.01
C HIS A 3 3.47 -10.56 -13.68
N LEU A 4 2.96 -11.13 -12.59
CA LEU A 4 3.26 -10.71 -11.24
C LEU A 4 4.35 -11.61 -10.63
N SER A 5 5.32 -11.01 -9.96
CA SER A 5 6.36 -11.71 -9.23
C SER A 5 6.44 -11.13 -7.83
N LEU A 6 6.20 -11.95 -6.82
CA LEU A 6 6.30 -11.57 -5.43
C LEU A 6 7.71 -11.90 -4.91
N ALA A 7 8.37 -10.93 -4.29
CA ALA A 7 9.62 -11.17 -3.57
C ALA A 7 9.34 -11.71 -2.17
N PHE A 8 10.19 -12.63 -1.69
CA PHE A 8 10.12 -13.10 -0.32
C PHE A 8 10.48 -11.98 0.66
N ASN A 9 9.64 -11.79 1.67
CA ASN A 9 9.82 -10.75 2.67
C ASN A 9 10.34 -11.34 3.98
N PRO A 10 11.55 -10.98 4.44
CA PRO A 10 12.06 -11.41 5.74
C PRO A 10 11.40 -10.62 6.88
N SER A 11 11.72 -10.99 8.13
CA SER A 11 11.21 -10.29 9.31
C SER A 11 11.79 -8.88 9.53
N HIS A 12 12.91 -8.56 8.89
CA HIS A 12 13.46 -7.21 8.89
C HIS A 12 12.63 -6.32 7.99
N LEU A 13 11.91 -5.37 8.59
CA LEU A 13 11.04 -4.47 7.86
C LEU A 13 11.82 -3.67 6.82
N GLU A 14 11.25 -3.49 5.64
CA GLU A 14 11.72 -2.69 4.51
C GLU A 14 13.01 -3.21 3.82
N ILE A 15 13.68 -4.23 4.36
CA ILE A 15 14.95 -4.73 3.76
C ILE A 15 14.73 -5.36 2.38
N VAL A 16 13.52 -5.75 2.04
CA VAL A 16 13.17 -6.27 0.72
C VAL A 16 13.16 -5.19 -0.37
N ASN A 17 13.07 -3.90 -0.01
CA ASN A 17 12.96 -2.81 -0.97
C ASN A 17 14.12 -2.78 -1.97
N PRO A 18 15.40 -2.71 -1.56
CA PRO A 18 16.52 -2.73 -2.51
C PRO A 18 16.62 -4.07 -3.26
N VAL A 19 16.14 -5.18 -2.70
CA VAL A 19 16.10 -6.48 -3.39
C VAL A 19 15.13 -6.46 -4.56
N VAL A 20 13.93 -5.89 -4.37
CA VAL A 20 12.94 -5.71 -5.44
C VAL A 20 13.49 -4.78 -6.52
N GLU A 21 14.07 -3.65 -6.12
CA GLU A 21 14.70 -2.69 -7.04
C GLU A 21 15.79 -3.36 -7.90
N GLY A 22 16.70 -4.09 -7.26
CA GLY A 22 17.76 -4.83 -7.95
C GLY A 22 17.23 -5.90 -8.89
N SER A 23 16.20 -6.64 -8.49
CA SER A 23 15.53 -7.64 -9.32
C SER A 23 14.85 -7.01 -10.54
N CYS A 24 14.15 -5.90 -10.35
CA CYS A 24 13.54 -5.14 -11.44
C CYS A 24 14.60 -4.62 -12.40
N ARG A 25 15.67 -4.04 -11.88
CA ARG A 25 16.80 -3.56 -12.70
C ARG A 25 17.41 -4.68 -13.55
N ALA A 26 17.66 -5.85 -12.96
CA ALA A 26 18.19 -7.00 -13.68
C ALA A 26 17.24 -7.49 -14.79
N ARG A 27 15.92 -7.48 -14.54
CA ARG A 27 14.91 -7.83 -15.55
C ARG A 27 14.88 -6.83 -16.69
N MET A 28 14.96 -5.53 -16.41
CA MET A 28 15.04 -4.45 -17.40
C MET A 28 16.26 -4.66 -18.30
N VAL A 29 17.45 -4.90 -17.72
CA VAL A 29 18.68 -5.14 -18.50
C VAL A 29 18.55 -6.35 -19.40
N ARG A 30 18.07 -7.49 -18.87
CA ARG A 30 17.90 -8.73 -19.67
C ARG A 30 16.88 -8.59 -20.80
N ARG A 31 15.88 -7.71 -20.66
CA ARG A 31 14.84 -7.47 -21.67
C ARG A 31 15.19 -6.35 -22.64
N GLY A 32 16.31 -5.63 -22.42
CA GLY A 32 16.64 -4.43 -23.18
C GLY A 32 15.66 -3.27 -22.90
N ASP A 33 14.94 -3.30 -21.80
CA ASP A 33 13.95 -2.29 -21.40
C ASP A 33 14.65 -1.07 -20.80
N ARG A 34 15.24 -0.25 -21.66
CA ARG A 34 16.01 0.94 -21.25
C ARG A 34 15.16 2.03 -20.64
N ASN A 35 13.88 2.08 -21.00
CA ASN A 35 12.96 3.12 -20.60
C ASN A 35 12.12 2.73 -19.37
N GLY A 36 12.11 1.45 -18.95
CA GLY A 36 11.24 0.96 -17.89
C GLY A 36 9.77 0.88 -18.31
N ASP A 37 9.52 0.54 -19.59
CA ASP A 37 8.16 0.44 -20.14
C ASP A 37 7.48 -0.88 -19.76
N HIS A 38 8.26 -1.93 -19.51
CA HIS A 38 7.79 -3.31 -19.36
C HIS A 38 7.99 -3.89 -17.96
N VAL A 39 8.79 -3.24 -17.10
CA VAL A 39 9.07 -3.71 -15.74
C VAL A 39 8.76 -2.61 -14.75
N LEU A 40 7.91 -2.92 -13.77
CA LEU A 40 7.47 -1.98 -12.74
C LEU A 40 7.80 -2.55 -11.35
N PRO A 41 8.64 -1.89 -10.55
CA PRO A 41 8.73 -2.17 -9.12
C PRO A 41 7.52 -1.57 -8.39
N VAL A 42 6.92 -2.37 -7.51
CA VAL A 42 5.87 -1.94 -6.59
C VAL A 42 6.29 -2.36 -5.19
N LEU A 43 6.35 -1.41 -4.27
CA LEU A 43 6.69 -1.62 -2.87
C LEU A 43 5.49 -1.27 -1.99
N VAL A 44 5.13 -2.18 -1.08
CA VAL A 44 4.02 -1.99 -0.14
C VAL A 44 4.59 -1.85 1.25
N HIS A 45 4.27 -0.75 1.92
CA HIS A 45 4.85 -0.34 3.20
C HIS A 45 3.78 -0.19 4.28
N GLY A 46 4.17 -0.38 5.54
CA GLY A 46 3.46 0.19 6.68
C GLY A 46 3.96 1.60 6.96
N ASP A 47 3.11 2.49 7.46
CA ASP A 47 3.43 3.90 7.69
C ASP A 47 4.60 4.12 8.66
N ALA A 48 4.63 3.39 9.77
CA ALA A 48 5.69 3.51 10.76
C ALA A 48 7.04 2.99 10.23
N ALA A 49 7.03 1.87 9.49
CA ALA A 49 8.23 1.31 8.89
C ALA A 49 8.76 2.22 7.78
N PHE A 50 7.89 2.75 6.93
CA PHE A 50 8.26 3.68 5.87
C PHE A 50 8.97 4.93 6.40
N ALA A 51 8.45 5.51 7.48
CA ALA A 51 9.04 6.69 8.10
C ALA A 51 10.30 6.38 8.91
N GLY A 52 10.37 5.20 9.55
CA GLY A 52 11.35 4.92 10.61
C GLY A 52 12.52 4.03 10.22
N GLN A 53 12.41 3.26 9.13
CA GLN A 53 13.50 2.35 8.72
C GLN A 53 14.47 3.05 7.76
N GLY A 54 15.73 3.19 8.19
CA GLY A 54 16.78 3.87 7.42
C GLY A 54 16.97 3.32 6.01
N VAL A 55 16.76 2.03 5.79
CA VAL A 55 16.87 1.38 4.48
C VAL A 55 15.89 1.95 3.45
N VAL A 56 14.77 2.53 3.86
CA VAL A 56 13.85 3.24 2.96
C VAL A 56 14.54 4.46 2.36
N MET A 57 15.14 5.31 3.20
CA MET A 57 15.86 6.51 2.75
C MET A 57 17.09 6.15 1.91
N GLU A 58 17.80 5.07 2.27
CA GLU A 58 18.94 4.56 1.50
C GLU A 58 18.49 4.09 0.10
N THR A 59 17.37 3.37 0.01
CA THR A 59 16.80 2.92 -1.26
C THR A 59 16.36 4.11 -2.11
N LEU A 60 15.68 5.09 -1.52
CA LEU A 60 15.29 6.32 -2.20
C LEU A 60 16.50 7.08 -2.76
N ASN A 61 17.62 7.14 -2.02
CA ASN A 61 18.86 7.74 -2.51
C ASN A 61 19.43 7.07 -3.75
N LEU A 62 19.16 5.79 -3.95
CA LEU A 62 19.60 5.03 -5.12
C LEU A 62 18.67 5.18 -6.32
N ALA A 63 17.41 5.55 -6.12
CA ALA A 63 16.31 5.47 -7.09
C ALA A 63 16.60 6.16 -8.44
N GLN A 64 17.33 7.28 -8.43
CA GLN A 64 17.62 8.07 -9.64
C GLN A 64 19.10 8.01 -10.04
N THR A 65 19.91 7.20 -9.37
CA THR A 65 21.33 7.05 -9.73
C THR A 65 21.51 6.17 -10.97
N ARG A 66 22.57 6.40 -11.73
CA ARG A 66 22.80 5.70 -13.00
C ARG A 66 22.93 4.18 -12.84
N GLY A 67 23.56 3.73 -11.76
CA GLY A 67 23.83 2.31 -11.53
C GLY A 67 22.62 1.54 -11.01
N TYR A 68 21.73 2.17 -10.27
CA TYR A 68 20.68 1.51 -9.50
C TYR A 68 19.25 1.86 -9.94
N GLY A 69 19.06 2.99 -10.61
CA GLY A 69 17.74 3.49 -10.97
C GLY A 69 16.89 2.49 -11.78
N THR A 70 15.63 2.34 -11.40
CA THR A 70 14.61 1.46 -12.00
C THR A 70 13.61 2.19 -12.88
N ARG A 71 13.85 3.44 -13.16
CA ARG A 71 12.92 4.31 -13.90
C ARG A 71 11.61 4.56 -13.14
N GLY A 72 11.72 4.69 -11.83
CA GLY A 72 10.63 4.99 -10.91
C GLY A 72 9.96 3.75 -10.35
N THR A 73 9.58 3.87 -9.08
CA THR A 73 8.89 2.87 -8.27
C THR A 73 7.54 3.41 -7.84
N VAL A 74 6.53 2.56 -7.80
CA VAL A 74 5.25 2.89 -7.15
C VAL A 74 5.30 2.38 -5.73
N HIS A 75 5.29 3.31 -4.77
CA HIS A 75 5.22 3.02 -3.35
C HIS A 75 3.77 3.11 -2.87
N ILE A 76 3.29 2.08 -2.20
CA ILE A 76 1.95 2.05 -1.60
C ILE A 76 2.13 1.97 -0.09
N VAL A 77 1.74 3.01 0.62
CA VAL A 77 1.78 3.04 2.08
C VAL A 77 0.40 2.69 2.63
N ILE A 78 0.32 1.57 3.34
CA ILE A 78 -0.86 1.20 4.11
C ILE A 78 -0.78 1.92 5.45
N ASN A 79 -1.25 3.17 5.45
CA ASN A 79 -1.18 4.06 6.59
C ASN A 79 -2.31 3.77 7.58
N ASN A 80 -2.08 2.79 8.44
CA ASN A 80 -3.07 2.43 9.46
C ASN A 80 -3.00 3.30 10.72
N GLN A 81 -2.16 4.33 10.72
CA GLN A 81 -2.06 5.38 11.75
C GLN A 81 -1.57 4.88 13.12
N ILE A 82 -0.96 3.71 13.15
CA ILE A 82 -0.42 3.13 14.38
C ILE A 82 0.90 2.41 14.09
N GLY A 83 1.95 2.78 14.82
CA GLY A 83 3.26 2.12 14.75
C GLY A 83 3.43 1.12 15.88
N PHE A 84 3.40 -0.18 15.59
CA PHE A 84 3.54 -1.23 16.60
C PHE A 84 2.52 -1.06 17.72
N THR A 85 2.97 -0.74 18.95
CA THR A 85 2.14 -0.50 20.15
C THR A 85 2.28 0.91 20.70
N THR A 86 2.78 1.87 19.91
CA THR A 86 2.97 3.26 20.35
C THR A 86 1.64 3.86 20.80
N SER A 87 1.58 4.30 22.05
CA SER A 87 0.33 4.75 22.68
C SER A 87 -0.06 6.18 22.29
N ASP A 88 0.92 7.06 22.12
CA ASP A 88 0.70 8.48 21.82
C ASP A 88 1.17 8.80 20.39
N PRO A 89 0.30 9.36 19.52
CA PRO A 89 0.69 9.76 18.17
C PRO A 89 1.85 10.76 18.13
N ARG A 90 2.06 11.56 19.18
CA ARG A 90 3.17 12.51 19.27
C ARG A 90 4.53 11.84 19.41
N ASP A 91 4.57 10.58 19.82
CA ASP A 91 5.78 9.78 20.00
C ASP A 91 6.12 8.96 18.74
N THR A 92 5.34 9.08 17.68
CA THR A 92 5.53 8.26 16.47
C THR A 92 6.62 8.78 15.55
N ARG A 93 6.68 10.09 15.33
CA ARG A 93 7.64 10.74 14.43
C ARG A 93 7.66 12.26 14.60
N SER A 94 8.71 12.88 14.11
CA SER A 94 8.86 14.35 14.15
C SER A 94 8.12 15.09 13.02
N THR A 95 7.71 14.36 11.97
CA THR A 95 7.03 14.93 10.80
C THR A 95 5.52 14.73 10.88
N ILE A 96 4.75 15.54 10.15
CA ILE A 96 3.30 15.42 10.09
C ILE A 96 2.92 14.14 9.34
N TYR A 97 3.53 13.89 8.19
CA TYR A 97 3.25 12.72 7.36
C TYR A 97 4.37 11.68 7.44
N CYS A 98 4.01 10.40 7.46
CA CYS A 98 4.98 9.31 7.34
C CYS A 98 5.74 9.36 6.00
N THR A 99 5.15 9.97 4.99
CA THR A 99 5.69 10.12 3.65
C THR A 99 6.62 11.32 3.47
N ASP A 100 6.88 12.12 4.51
CA ASP A 100 7.76 13.28 4.40
C ASP A 100 9.21 12.90 4.00
N VAL A 101 9.62 11.66 4.23
CA VAL A 101 10.93 11.14 3.81
C VAL A 101 11.15 11.19 2.29
N VAL A 102 10.09 11.10 1.48
CA VAL A 102 10.23 11.11 0.01
C VAL A 102 10.47 12.50 -0.57
N LYS A 103 10.37 13.54 0.23
CA LYS A 103 10.75 14.90 -0.16
C LYS A 103 12.22 15.00 -0.58
N MET A 104 13.08 14.11 -0.04
CA MET A 104 14.49 14.06 -0.42
C MET A 104 14.74 13.77 -1.90
N ILE A 105 13.79 13.12 -2.58
CA ILE A 105 13.85 12.82 -4.02
C ILE A 105 12.76 13.54 -4.82
N GLU A 106 12.02 14.44 -4.18
CA GLU A 106 10.94 15.23 -4.79
C GLU A 106 9.85 14.36 -5.43
N ALA A 107 9.58 13.18 -4.85
CA ALA A 107 8.52 12.31 -5.33
C ALA A 107 7.13 12.86 -4.92
N PRO A 108 6.15 12.85 -5.83
CA PRO A 108 4.78 13.22 -5.48
C PRO A 108 4.15 12.20 -4.56
N VAL A 109 3.26 12.68 -3.68
CA VAL A 109 2.48 11.84 -2.76
C VAL A 109 1.01 12.11 -2.98
N PHE A 110 0.24 11.05 -3.19
CA PHE A 110 -1.22 11.08 -3.23
C PHE A 110 -1.77 10.53 -1.92
N HIS A 111 -2.31 11.42 -1.08
CA HIS A 111 -3.02 11.02 0.13
C HIS A 111 -4.46 10.67 -0.21
N VAL A 112 -4.91 9.47 0.14
CA VAL A 112 -6.25 9.01 -0.18
C VAL A 112 -6.89 8.32 1.02
N ASN A 113 -8.18 8.54 1.22
CA ASN A 113 -8.96 7.85 2.23
C ASN A 113 -9.23 6.40 1.79
N GLY A 114 -8.75 5.43 2.57
CA GLY A 114 -8.93 4.00 2.30
C GLY A 114 -10.39 3.52 2.33
N ASP A 115 -11.31 4.30 2.88
CA ASP A 115 -12.74 4.00 2.83
C ASP A 115 -13.43 4.42 1.52
N ASP A 116 -12.76 5.22 0.69
CA ASP A 116 -13.23 5.57 -0.64
C ASP A 116 -12.53 4.70 -1.70
N ALA A 117 -13.15 3.56 -2.02
CA ALA A 117 -12.57 2.60 -2.95
C ALA A 117 -12.32 3.17 -4.35
N GLU A 118 -13.19 4.07 -4.84
CA GLU A 118 -13.01 4.70 -6.16
C GLU A 118 -11.86 5.70 -6.16
N ALA A 119 -11.73 6.49 -5.08
CA ALA A 119 -10.62 7.42 -4.93
C ALA A 119 -9.27 6.67 -4.83
N VAL A 120 -9.22 5.51 -4.15
CA VAL A 120 -8.02 4.67 -4.09
C VAL A 120 -7.63 4.15 -5.48
N VAL A 121 -8.60 3.67 -6.27
CA VAL A 121 -8.36 3.21 -7.65
C VAL A 121 -7.87 4.38 -8.50
N TYR A 122 -8.52 5.53 -8.43
CA TYR A 122 -8.13 6.71 -9.19
C TYR A 122 -6.71 7.21 -8.84
N ALA A 123 -6.40 7.32 -7.55
CA ALA A 123 -5.06 7.72 -7.10
C ALA A 123 -3.98 6.73 -7.56
N THR A 124 -4.30 5.43 -7.55
CA THR A 124 -3.36 4.39 -8.01
C THR A 124 -3.14 4.46 -9.52
N GLN A 125 -4.18 4.69 -10.31
CA GLN A 125 -4.05 4.90 -11.76
C GLN A 125 -3.21 6.13 -12.07
N LEU A 126 -3.47 7.25 -11.40
CA LEU A 126 -2.70 8.47 -11.55
C LEU A 126 -1.23 8.29 -11.18
N ALA A 127 -0.94 7.55 -10.10
CA ALA A 127 0.42 7.22 -9.70
C ALA A 127 1.14 6.37 -10.77
N LEU A 128 0.46 5.37 -11.32
CA LEU A 128 1.01 4.56 -12.40
C LEU A 128 1.29 5.38 -13.65
N GLU A 129 0.36 6.24 -14.06
CA GLU A 129 0.53 7.14 -15.21
C GLU A 129 1.69 8.12 -14.99
N PHE A 130 1.80 8.70 -13.79
CA PHE A 130 2.92 9.55 -13.42
C PHE A 130 4.25 8.80 -13.58
N ARG A 131 4.38 7.63 -12.98
CA ARG A 131 5.58 6.79 -13.08
C ARG A 131 5.90 6.47 -14.54
N GLN A 132 4.90 6.07 -15.32
CA GLN A 132 5.10 5.72 -16.72
C GLN A 132 5.49 6.91 -17.60
N ARG A 133 5.00 8.09 -17.28
CA ARG A 133 5.30 9.31 -18.04
C ARG A 133 6.63 9.94 -17.66
N PHE A 134 6.90 10.04 -16.36
CA PHE A 134 8.05 10.81 -15.83
C PHE A 134 9.24 9.93 -15.41
N ARG A 135 9.04 8.63 -15.30
CA ARG A 135 10.10 7.67 -14.90
C ARG A 135 10.71 8.00 -13.53
N LYS A 136 9.88 8.46 -12.62
CA LYS A 136 10.20 8.83 -11.25
C LYS A 136 9.34 8.07 -10.26
N ASP A 137 9.81 7.99 -9.04
CA ASP A 137 9.07 7.40 -7.94
C ASP A 137 7.83 8.21 -7.62
N VAL A 138 6.82 7.54 -7.12
CA VAL A 138 5.53 8.11 -6.70
C VAL A 138 4.99 7.32 -5.52
N VAL A 139 4.33 8.00 -4.61
CA VAL A 139 3.76 7.39 -3.40
C VAL A 139 2.24 7.54 -3.37
N VAL A 140 1.55 6.46 -3.05
CA VAL A 140 0.13 6.46 -2.71
C VAL A 140 0.02 6.15 -1.22
N ASP A 141 -0.36 7.15 -0.43
CA ASP A 141 -0.57 7.04 1.01
C ASP A 141 -2.05 6.76 1.28
N ILE A 142 -2.38 5.50 1.56
CA ILE A 142 -3.75 5.04 1.81
C ILE A 142 -4.02 5.12 3.31
N VAL A 143 -4.70 6.18 3.74
CA VAL A 143 -5.08 6.38 5.13
C VAL A 143 -6.21 5.44 5.52
N CYS A 144 -5.93 4.53 6.42
CA CYS A 144 -6.85 3.48 6.85
C CYS A 144 -6.71 3.19 8.35
N PHE A 145 -7.17 2.05 8.81
CA PHE A 145 -6.98 1.60 10.20
C PHE A 145 -6.66 0.11 10.27
N ARG A 146 -6.01 -0.30 11.34
CA ARG A 146 -5.74 -1.70 11.66
C ARG A 146 -6.84 -2.23 12.58
N ARG A 147 -7.56 -3.26 12.16
CA ARG A 147 -8.68 -3.83 12.92
C ARG A 147 -8.22 -4.71 14.09
N LEU A 148 -7.16 -5.49 13.89
CA LEU A 148 -6.61 -6.42 14.87
C LEU A 148 -5.32 -5.85 15.48
N GLY A 149 -4.77 -6.52 16.49
CA GLY A 149 -3.50 -6.18 17.09
C GLY A 149 -2.31 -6.38 16.14
N HIS A 150 -1.11 -6.00 16.59
CA HIS A 150 0.13 -6.21 15.86
C HIS A 150 0.41 -7.71 15.64
N ASN A 151 0.08 -8.53 16.64
CA ASN A 151 0.12 -9.98 16.61
C ASN A 151 -1.04 -10.57 17.43
N GLU A 152 -1.07 -11.89 17.58
CA GLU A 152 -2.16 -12.61 18.25
C GLU A 152 -2.26 -12.30 19.76
N GLN A 153 -1.19 -11.84 20.37
CA GLN A 153 -1.15 -11.50 21.81
C GLN A 153 -1.40 -10.02 22.08
N ASP A 154 -1.34 -9.17 21.06
CA ASP A 154 -1.56 -7.75 21.22
C ASP A 154 -3.06 -7.42 21.35
N THR A 155 -3.41 -6.75 22.45
CA THR A 155 -4.74 -6.21 22.68
C THR A 155 -4.71 -4.69 22.50
N PRO A 156 -4.90 -4.18 21.28
CA PRO A 156 -4.63 -2.78 20.95
C PRO A 156 -5.54 -1.77 21.68
N ALA A 157 -6.68 -2.22 22.20
CA ALA A 157 -7.54 -1.38 23.04
C ALA A 157 -6.88 -0.97 24.36
N MET A 158 -5.83 -1.66 24.80
CA MET A 158 -5.07 -1.28 26.01
C MET A 158 -4.16 -0.08 25.76
N THR A 159 -3.62 0.07 24.57
CA THR A 159 -2.70 1.17 24.19
C THR A 159 -3.43 2.32 23.48
N GLN A 160 -4.45 2.03 22.67
CA GLN A 160 -5.26 3.00 21.92
C GLN A 160 -6.77 2.83 22.18
N PRO A 161 -7.26 3.03 23.39
CA PRO A 161 -8.67 2.75 23.73
C PRO A 161 -9.67 3.59 22.94
N MET A 162 -9.39 4.88 22.72
CA MET A 162 -10.27 5.78 21.97
C MET A 162 -10.33 5.43 20.47
N MET A 163 -9.18 5.12 19.86
CA MET A 163 -9.09 4.69 18.48
C MET A 163 -9.87 3.39 18.24
N TYR A 164 -9.63 2.38 19.07
CA TYR A 164 -10.27 1.07 18.91
C TYR A 164 -11.76 1.07 19.27
N LYS A 165 -12.23 2.00 20.10
CA LYS A 165 -13.67 2.24 20.27
C LYS A 165 -14.32 2.71 18.98
N LYS A 166 -13.68 3.60 18.22
CA LYS A 166 -14.15 4.05 16.88
C LYS A 166 -14.05 2.94 15.85
N ILE A 167 -12.93 2.22 15.83
CA ILE A 167 -12.71 1.09 14.89
C ILE A 167 -13.74 0.00 15.08
N ALA A 168 -14.10 -0.35 16.33
CA ALA A 168 -15.11 -1.35 16.62
C ALA A 168 -16.51 -0.96 16.10
N ALA A 169 -16.82 0.33 16.09
CA ALA A 169 -18.08 0.86 15.55
C ALA A 169 -18.09 1.05 14.03
N HIS A 170 -16.94 0.94 13.38
CA HIS A 170 -16.79 1.18 11.93
C HIS A 170 -17.35 0.00 11.14
N PRO A 171 -18.26 0.23 10.16
CA PRO A 171 -18.93 -0.86 9.40
C PRO A 171 -18.00 -1.60 8.44
N GLY A 172 -16.85 -1.02 8.11
CA GLY A 172 -15.89 -1.51 7.12
C GLY A 172 -16.13 -0.96 5.73
N THR A 173 -15.04 -0.80 4.98
CA THR A 173 -14.99 -0.18 3.63
C THR A 173 -15.99 -0.83 2.66
N ARG A 174 -16.09 -2.16 2.67
CA ARG A 174 -17.03 -2.89 1.79
C ARG A 174 -18.47 -2.46 2.01
N LYS A 175 -18.90 -2.33 3.28
CA LYS A 175 -20.27 -1.94 3.60
C LYS A 175 -20.51 -0.48 3.22
N LEU A 176 -19.60 0.42 3.57
CA LEU A 176 -19.70 1.83 3.21
C LEU A 176 -19.85 2.03 1.69
N TYR A 177 -19.04 1.30 0.93
CA TYR A 177 -19.10 1.39 -0.53
C TYR A 177 -20.39 0.80 -1.11
N ALA A 178 -20.83 -0.36 -0.61
CA ALA A 178 -22.10 -0.97 -1.03
C ALA A 178 -23.29 -0.06 -0.72
N ASP A 179 -23.36 0.49 0.48
CA ASP A 179 -24.43 1.41 0.91
C ASP A 179 -24.46 2.67 -0.01
N ARG A 180 -23.28 3.20 -0.37
CA ARG A 180 -23.15 4.32 -1.32
C ARG A 180 -23.70 3.97 -2.70
N LEU A 181 -23.34 2.81 -3.25
CA LEU A 181 -23.82 2.37 -4.57
C LEU A 181 -25.33 2.10 -4.58
N VAL A 182 -25.88 1.56 -3.49
CA VAL A 182 -27.32 1.39 -3.34
C VAL A 182 -28.04 2.74 -3.28
N ALA A 183 -27.51 3.68 -2.50
CA ALA A 183 -28.07 5.04 -2.42
C ALA A 183 -28.02 5.81 -3.75
N GLN A 184 -27.04 5.48 -4.62
CA GLN A 184 -26.90 6.02 -5.98
C GLN A 184 -27.69 5.22 -7.04
N GLU A 185 -28.44 4.21 -6.62
CA GLU A 185 -29.22 3.34 -7.52
C GLU A 185 -28.36 2.55 -8.55
N VAL A 186 -27.06 2.38 -8.29
CA VAL A 186 -26.15 1.64 -9.17
C VAL A 186 -26.32 0.13 -9.00
N ILE A 187 -26.55 -0.33 -7.78
CA ILE A 187 -26.82 -1.73 -7.43
C ILE A 187 -28.02 -1.81 -6.46
N LYS A 188 -28.60 -3.00 -6.34
CA LYS A 188 -29.59 -3.31 -5.30
C LYS A 188 -28.86 -3.88 -4.07
N GLU A 189 -29.50 -3.82 -2.91
CA GLU A 189 -28.95 -4.38 -1.67
C GLU A 189 -28.69 -5.90 -1.80
N SER A 190 -29.57 -6.63 -2.48
CA SER A 190 -29.41 -8.07 -2.80
C SER A 190 -28.17 -8.37 -3.64
N ASP A 191 -27.73 -7.44 -4.49
CA ASP A 191 -26.59 -7.67 -5.38
C ASP A 191 -25.28 -7.70 -4.61
N ALA A 192 -25.15 -6.87 -3.56
CA ALA A 192 -23.97 -6.86 -2.69
C ALA A 192 -23.78 -8.21 -1.98
N GLU A 193 -24.87 -8.80 -1.49
CA GLU A 193 -24.83 -10.12 -0.86
C GLU A 193 -24.53 -11.24 -1.88
N ALA A 194 -25.13 -11.17 -3.07
CA ALA A 194 -24.88 -12.11 -4.15
C ALA A 194 -23.42 -12.10 -4.62
N MET A 195 -22.80 -10.93 -4.72
CA MET A 195 -21.37 -10.80 -5.05
C MET A 195 -20.47 -11.45 -3.99
N VAL A 196 -20.77 -11.29 -2.70
CA VAL A 196 -20.03 -11.93 -1.61
C VAL A 196 -20.16 -13.46 -1.68
N ALA A 197 -21.37 -13.96 -1.92
CA ALA A 197 -21.62 -15.40 -2.03
C ALA A 197 -20.90 -15.98 -3.26
N GLY A 198 -20.97 -15.29 -4.40
CA GLY A 198 -20.28 -15.68 -5.62
C GLY A 198 -18.77 -15.77 -5.45
N TYR A 199 -18.15 -14.75 -4.83
CA TYR A 199 -16.72 -14.76 -4.56
C TYR A 199 -16.29 -15.88 -3.61
N ARG A 200 -17.06 -16.14 -2.55
CA ARG A 200 -16.79 -17.25 -1.63
C ARG A 200 -16.86 -18.59 -2.33
N LYS A 201 -17.85 -18.77 -3.22
CA LYS A 201 -18.00 -20.00 -4.01
C LYS A 201 -16.79 -20.21 -4.92
N ALA A 202 -16.40 -19.20 -5.72
CA ALA A 202 -15.24 -19.28 -6.59
C ALA A 202 -13.95 -19.67 -5.83
N ARG A 203 -13.67 -19.01 -4.69
CA ARG A 203 -12.52 -19.36 -3.85
C ARG A 203 -12.55 -20.75 -3.26
N SER A 204 -13.72 -21.30 -2.96
CA SER A 204 -13.85 -22.68 -2.45
C SER A 204 -13.60 -23.71 -3.55
N GLU A 205 -13.91 -23.37 -4.80
CA GLU A 205 -13.64 -24.20 -5.97
C GLU A 205 -12.16 -24.23 -6.32
N GLU A 206 -11.47 -23.08 -6.30
CA GLU A 206 -10.01 -23.00 -6.49
C GLU A 206 -9.22 -23.87 -5.49
N ARG A 207 -9.65 -23.92 -4.23
CA ARG A 207 -9.01 -24.76 -3.20
C ARG A 207 -9.20 -26.27 -3.40
N ARG A 208 -10.16 -26.69 -4.22
CA ARG A 208 -10.41 -28.11 -4.52
C ARG A 208 -9.61 -28.63 -5.71
N VAL A 209 -9.05 -27.73 -6.50
CA VAL A 209 -8.30 -28.05 -7.74
C VAL A 209 -6.78 -27.98 -7.54
N GLY A 210 -6.28 -27.46 -6.44
CA GLY A 210 -4.89 -27.45 -5.98
C GLY A 210 -4.70 -28.40 -4.82
#